data_f2ab19451c2831684c316c73f54c0d4b
#
_entry.id   f2ab19451c2831684c316c73f54c0d4b
#
_cell.length_a   1.000
_cell.length_b   1.000
_cell.length_c   1.000
_cell.angle_alpha   90.00
_cell.angle_beta   90.00
_cell.angle_gamma   90.00
#
_symmetry.space_group_name_H-M   'P 1'
#
loop_
_entity.id
_entity.type
_entity.pdbx_description
1 polymer ?
#
loop_
_entity_poly.entity_id
_entity_poly.type
_entity_poly.pdbx_seq_one_letter_code
_entity_poly.pdbx_strand_id
1 'polypeptide(L)'
;RSPFAIAAQLIVLVRPMLPIMLAAIVMGVIGHFCATFITIFGGFALLTAAGLPSPLAGVGTAFACILVFALLRGVLRYAEQASNHYIAFKLLALIRDKVFGALRRLTPAKLEGRDRGDLISLITADIEQLEVFYAHTISPVCIAILCVTGMTCFTASYHILPALVLLAGYLLVGIALPVWSARRGDKAAREYRQALADTNSYLLESLRGLRDILQYQNTAARAEGITAHSETLGEKQKALKYREGLTVAITNTLILFTVIAVLGVSLQLYRNGQMGVEGVLI
;
A
#
# COMPACT_ATOMS: atom_id res chain seq x y z
N ARG A 1 -2.02 -25.74 -1.18
CA ARG A 1 -1.36 -25.22 0.05
C ARG A 1 -2.14 -24.00 0.52
N SER A 2 -2.33 -23.83 1.83
CA SER A 2 -3.03 -22.67 2.34
C SER A 2 -2.22 -21.38 2.05
N PRO A 3 -2.88 -20.22 1.79
CA PRO A 3 -2.20 -18.93 1.56
C PRO A 3 -1.22 -18.57 2.68
N PHE A 4 -1.54 -18.98 3.92
CA PHE A 4 -0.71 -18.76 5.10
C PHE A 4 0.60 -19.57 5.06
N ALA A 5 0.57 -20.81 4.57
CA ALA A 5 1.77 -21.64 4.43
C ALA A 5 2.71 -21.12 3.34
N ILE A 6 2.15 -20.52 2.27
CA ILE A 6 2.92 -19.88 1.20
C ILE A 6 3.59 -18.61 1.75
N ALA A 7 2.84 -17.76 2.46
CA ALA A 7 3.38 -16.55 3.08
C ALA A 7 4.51 -16.86 4.07
N ALA A 8 4.36 -17.91 4.91
CA ALA A 8 5.39 -18.35 5.83
C ALA A 8 6.68 -18.80 5.11
N GLN A 9 6.56 -19.53 3.99
CA GLN A 9 7.72 -19.93 3.18
C GLN A 9 8.41 -18.73 2.53
N LEU A 10 7.66 -17.74 2.08
CA LEU A 10 8.19 -16.50 1.53
C LEU A 10 8.95 -15.69 2.58
N ILE A 11 8.43 -15.63 3.82
CA ILE A 11 9.11 -14.96 4.94
C ILE A 11 10.47 -15.64 5.26
N VAL A 12 10.54 -16.97 5.22
CA VAL A 12 11.81 -17.70 5.42
C VAL A 12 12.85 -17.32 4.36
N LEU A 13 12.43 -17.02 3.15
CA LEU A 13 13.32 -16.62 2.06
C LEU A 13 13.99 -15.26 2.31
N VAL A 14 13.34 -14.38 3.08
CA VAL A 14 13.85 -13.05 3.47
C VAL A 14 14.87 -13.11 4.60
N ARG A 15 15.03 -14.25 5.27
CA ARG A 15 15.91 -14.39 6.45
C ARG A 15 17.30 -13.74 6.32
N PRO A 16 18.01 -13.82 5.17
CA PRO A 16 19.30 -13.14 5.01
C PRO A 16 19.20 -11.60 5.00
N MET A 17 18.04 -11.05 4.71
CA MET A 17 17.79 -9.59 4.61
C MET A 17 17.09 -9.02 5.86
N LEU A 18 16.80 -9.87 6.87
CA LEU A 18 16.14 -9.46 8.12
C LEU A 18 16.74 -8.22 8.79
N PRO A 19 18.09 -8.07 8.92
CA PRO A 19 18.64 -6.88 9.54
C PRO A 19 18.32 -5.59 8.81
N ILE A 20 18.36 -5.62 7.46
CA ILE A 20 18.03 -4.45 6.63
C ILE A 20 16.53 -4.16 6.71
N MET A 21 15.69 -5.19 6.74
CA MET A 21 14.24 -5.05 6.88
C MET A 21 13.87 -4.45 8.24
N LEU A 22 14.51 -4.89 9.33
CA LEU A 22 14.30 -4.29 10.65
C LEU A 22 14.74 -2.83 10.68
N ALA A 23 15.89 -2.50 10.08
CA ALA A 23 16.34 -1.11 9.95
C ALA A 23 15.32 -0.27 9.14
N ALA A 24 14.79 -0.79 8.03
CA ALA A 24 13.77 -0.11 7.24
C ALA A 24 12.48 0.13 8.06
N ILE A 25 12.03 -0.86 8.84
CA ILE A 25 10.86 -0.73 9.72
C ILE A 25 11.10 0.34 10.78
N VAL A 26 12.25 0.34 11.45
CA VAL A 26 12.59 1.35 12.47
C VAL A 26 12.63 2.75 11.85
N MET A 27 13.30 2.92 10.71
CA MET A 27 13.34 4.20 10.00
C MET A 27 11.94 4.66 9.58
N GLY A 28 11.11 3.74 9.10
CA GLY A 28 9.73 4.03 8.73
C GLY A 28 8.89 4.49 9.93
N VAL A 29 8.97 3.79 11.06
CA VAL A 29 8.26 4.16 12.29
C VAL A 29 8.70 5.53 12.78
N ILE A 30 10.01 5.78 12.91
CA ILE A 30 10.52 7.09 13.35
C ILE A 30 10.10 8.19 12.36
N GLY A 31 10.18 7.93 11.05
CA GLY A 31 9.74 8.87 10.02
C GLY A 31 8.26 9.22 10.09
N HIS A 32 7.38 8.27 10.43
CA HIS A 32 5.96 8.53 10.66
C HIS A 32 5.71 9.32 11.94
N PHE A 33 6.42 8.99 13.03
CA PHE A 33 6.35 9.81 14.24
C PHE A 33 6.85 11.23 14.02
N CYS A 34 7.94 11.43 13.26
CA CYS A 34 8.37 12.77 12.86
C CYS A 34 7.25 13.53 12.13
N ALA A 35 6.53 12.88 11.21
CA ALA A 35 5.40 13.50 10.53
C ALA A 35 4.29 13.95 11.49
N THR A 36 3.95 13.10 12.46
CA THR A 36 2.93 13.41 13.48
C THR A 36 3.41 14.54 14.39
N PHE A 37 4.65 14.52 14.85
CA PHE A 37 5.19 15.58 15.71
C PHE A 37 5.30 16.93 15.00
N ILE A 38 5.48 16.98 13.68
CA ILE A 38 5.39 18.24 12.91
C ILE A 38 4.02 18.89 13.13
N THR A 39 2.93 18.13 13.04
CA THR A 39 1.58 18.67 13.26
C THR A 39 1.33 19.06 14.71
N ILE A 40 1.81 18.26 15.67
CA ILE A 40 1.72 18.55 17.11
C ILE A 40 2.46 19.86 17.45
N PHE A 41 3.69 20.04 16.96
CA PHE A 41 4.43 21.30 17.18
C PHE A 41 3.78 22.49 16.47
N GLY A 42 3.11 22.26 15.34
CA GLY A 42 2.26 23.26 14.70
C GLY A 42 1.10 23.70 15.60
N GLY A 43 0.44 22.75 16.25
CA GLY A 43 -0.60 23.02 17.26
C GLY A 43 -0.05 23.80 18.47
N PHE A 44 1.09 23.39 18.99
CA PHE A 44 1.75 24.13 20.08
C PHE A 44 2.17 25.54 19.69
N ALA A 45 2.63 25.76 18.44
CA ALA A 45 2.93 27.10 17.93
C ALA A 45 1.67 27.99 17.93
N LEU A 46 0.52 27.44 17.54
CA LEU A 46 -0.77 28.15 17.56
C LEU A 46 -1.20 28.50 18.99
N LEU A 47 -1.09 27.58 19.94
CA LEU A 47 -1.37 27.85 21.37
C LEU A 47 -0.50 28.98 21.91
N THR A 48 0.81 28.90 21.65
CA THR A 48 1.77 29.94 22.09
C THR A 48 1.47 31.29 21.46
N ALA A 49 1.12 31.34 20.17
CA ALA A 49 0.76 32.58 19.48
C ALA A 49 -0.56 33.20 20.00
N ALA A 50 -1.49 32.32 20.45
CA ALA A 50 -2.76 32.75 21.06
C ALA A 50 -2.63 33.14 22.55
N GLY A 51 -1.44 33.06 23.14
CA GLY A 51 -1.23 33.33 24.57
C GLY A 51 -1.82 32.30 25.50
N LEU A 52 -2.12 31.09 25.00
CA LEU A 52 -2.64 29.97 25.78
C LEU A 52 -1.49 29.13 26.36
N PRO A 53 -1.73 28.36 27.45
CA PRO A 53 -0.73 27.47 28.00
C PRO A 53 -0.18 26.52 26.95
N SER A 54 1.14 26.50 26.78
CA SER A 54 1.85 25.64 25.80
C SER A 54 3.10 25.07 26.48
N PRO A 55 3.47 23.80 26.21
CA PRO A 55 4.69 23.21 26.72
C PRO A 55 5.96 23.81 26.10
N LEU A 56 5.84 24.66 25.08
CA LEU A 56 6.96 25.29 24.37
C LEU A 56 7.24 26.70 24.89
N ALA A 57 8.53 27.04 25.01
CA ALA A 57 9.00 28.34 25.49
C ALA A 57 8.69 29.50 24.51
N GLY A 58 8.34 29.22 23.25
CA GLY A 58 8.03 30.25 22.25
C GLY A 58 7.80 29.68 20.86
N VAL A 59 7.23 30.49 19.98
CA VAL A 59 6.93 30.12 18.57
C VAL A 59 8.20 29.75 17.81
N GLY A 60 9.33 30.44 18.08
CA GLY A 60 10.63 30.15 17.45
C GLY A 60 11.12 28.74 17.76
N THR A 61 10.91 28.22 18.98
CA THR A 61 11.24 26.85 19.38
C THR A 61 10.40 25.84 18.60
N ALA A 62 9.10 26.14 18.44
CA ALA A 62 8.21 25.29 17.64
C ALA A 62 8.69 25.18 16.19
N PHE A 63 9.04 26.30 15.55
CA PHE A 63 9.58 26.30 14.20
C PHE A 63 10.89 25.53 14.07
N ALA A 64 11.81 25.67 15.03
CA ALA A 64 13.06 24.92 15.05
C ALA A 64 12.78 23.39 15.13
N CYS A 65 11.87 22.95 16.01
CA CYS A 65 11.45 21.56 16.10
C CYS A 65 10.83 21.06 14.80
N ILE A 66 9.89 21.81 14.22
CA ILE A 66 9.26 21.47 12.95
C ILE A 66 10.31 21.28 11.85
N LEU A 67 11.29 22.19 11.74
CA LEU A 67 12.35 22.09 10.74
C LEU A 67 13.20 20.83 10.93
N VAL A 68 13.63 20.57 12.16
CA VAL A 68 14.42 19.36 12.49
C VAL A 68 13.65 18.10 12.15
N PHE A 69 12.39 17.98 12.57
CA PHE A 69 11.57 16.82 12.28
C PHE A 69 11.25 16.67 10.78
N ALA A 70 11.08 17.79 10.06
CA ALA A 70 10.85 17.75 8.61
C ALA A 70 12.07 17.23 7.84
N LEU A 71 13.27 17.72 8.18
CA LEU A 71 14.52 17.23 7.59
C LEU A 71 14.77 15.75 7.92
N LEU A 72 14.62 15.39 9.20
CA LEU A 72 14.79 14.01 9.66
C LEU A 72 13.81 13.06 8.96
N ARG A 73 12.53 13.46 8.85
CA ARG A 73 11.51 12.70 8.11
C ARG A 73 11.91 12.46 6.66
N GLY A 74 12.43 13.48 5.96
CA GLY A 74 12.86 13.37 4.57
C GLY A 74 13.98 12.34 4.40
N VAL A 75 15.01 12.42 5.23
CA VAL A 75 16.14 11.48 5.22
C VAL A 75 15.69 10.05 5.56
N LEU A 76 14.91 9.89 6.64
CA LEU A 76 14.42 8.58 7.08
C LEU A 76 13.49 7.94 6.05
N ARG A 77 12.63 8.72 5.40
CA ARG A 77 11.73 8.22 4.35
C ARG A 77 12.50 7.75 3.12
N TYR A 78 13.52 8.50 2.72
CA TYR A 78 14.40 8.09 1.63
C TYR A 78 15.14 6.79 1.99
N ALA A 79 15.73 6.72 3.17
CA ALA A 79 16.49 5.55 3.62
C ALA A 79 15.60 4.30 3.76
N GLU A 80 14.38 4.45 4.29
CA GLU A 80 13.36 3.39 4.35
C GLU A 80 13.03 2.85 2.95
N GLN A 81 12.69 3.74 2.01
CA GLN A 81 12.33 3.34 0.66
C GLN A 81 13.51 2.69 -0.08
N ALA A 82 14.69 3.27 0.01
CA ALA A 82 15.90 2.70 -0.58
C ALA A 82 16.19 1.29 -0.02
N SER A 83 16.01 1.09 1.28
CA SER A 83 16.17 -0.22 1.94
C SER A 83 15.14 -1.23 1.46
N ASN A 84 13.86 -0.84 1.36
CA ASN A 84 12.79 -1.71 0.87
C ASN A 84 13.02 -2.15 -0.58
N HIS A 85 13.41 -1.24 -1.47
CA HIS A 85 13.76 -1.57 -2.85
C HIS A 85 15.01 -2.43 -2.94
N TYR A 86 16.04 -2.13 -2.14
CA TYR A 86 17.24 -2.97 -2.10
C TYR A 86 16.91 -4.42 -1.71
N ILE A 87 16.09 -4.62 -0.67
CA ILE A 87 15.63 -5.95 -0.25
C ILE A 87 14.88 -6.63 -1.39
N ALA A 88 13.95 -5.94 -2.02
CA ALA A 88 13.13 -6.48 -3.10
C ALA A 88 13.98 -6.93 -4.29
N PHE A 89 14.88 -6.09 -4.80
CA PHE A 89 15.76 -6.43 -5.92
C PHE A 89 16.76 -7.54 -5.58
N LYS A 90 17.32 -7.53 -4.37
CA LYS A 90 18.23 -8.59 -3.93
C LYS A 90 17.53 -9.93 -3.83
N LEU A 91 16.30 -9.92 -3.33
CA LEU A 91 15.49 -11.12 -3.21
C LEU A 91 15.03 -11.64 -4.59
N LEU A 92 14.66 -10.72 -5.49
CA LEU A 92 14.35 -11.03 -6.89
C LEU A 92 15.51 -11.76 -7.58
N ALA A 93 16.73 -11.22 -7.45
CA ALA A 93 17.94 -11.84 -7.98
C ALA A 93 18.17 -13.24 -7.40
N LEU A 94 18.00 -13.41 -6.08
CA LEU A 94 18.18 -14.70 -5.39
C LEU A 94 17.12 -15.73 -5.82
N ILE A 95 15.88 -15.32 -6.03
CA ILE A 95 14.82 -16.21 -6.50
C ILE A 95 15.08 -16.63 -7.95
N ARG A 96 15.43 -15.67 -8.83
CA ARG A 96 15.79 -15.95 -10.23
C ARG A 96 16.93 -16.96 -10.32
N ASP A 97 17.99 -16.79 -9.54
CA ASP A 97 19.11 -17.71 -9.50
C ASP A 97 18.69 -19.12 -9.06
N LYS A 98 17.88 -19.24 -8.00
CA LYS A 98 17.36 -20.53 -7.53
C LYS A 98 16.46 -21.21 -8.56
N VAL A 99 15.56 -20.46 -9.21
CA VAL A 99 14.66 -20.99 -10.23
C VAL A 99 15.47 -21.42 -11.45
N PHE A 100 16.40 -20.61 -11.92
CA PHE A 100 17.28 -20.95 -13.03
C PHE A 100 18.14 -22.17 -12.74
N GLY A 101 18.71 -22.28 -11.53
CA GLY A 101 19.46 -23.45 -11.07
C GLY A 101 18.60 -24.72 -11.04
N ALA A 102 17.33 -24.60 -10.64
CA ALA A 102 16.38 -25.72 -10.66
C ALA A 102 16.03 -26.15 -12.10
N LEU A 103 15.75 -25.19 -12.99
CA LEU A 103 15.45 -25.45 -14.40
C LEU A 103 16.63 -26.16 -15.10
N ARG A 104 17.86 -25.69 -14.86
CA ARG A 104 19.08 -26.30 -15.41
C ARG A 104 19.24 -27.75 -14.99
N ARG A 105 18.86 -28.13 -13.75
CA ARG A 105 18.90 -29.53 -13.29
C ARG A 105 17.80 -30.41 -13.88
N LEU A 106 16.68 -29.80 -14.31
CA LEU A 106 15.54 -30.50 -14.86
C LEU A 106 15.63 -30.69 -16.39
N THR A 107 16.54 -29.95 -17.04
CA THR A 107 16.79 -30.02 -18.48
C THR A 107 17.66 -31.24 -18.82
N PRO A 108 17.43 -31.95 -19.97
CA PRO A 108 16.30 -31.78 -20.89
C PRO A 108 15.03 -32.56 -20.49
N ALA A 109 15.19 -33.69 -19.80
CA ALA A 109 14.23 -34.76 -19.71
C ALA A 109 12.85 -34.42 -19.08
N LYS A 110 12.82 -33.42 -18.15
CA LYS A 110 11.57 -33.03 -17.45
C LYS A 110 10.94 -31.75 -17.99
N LEU A 111 11.60 -31.08 -18.93
CA LEU A 111 11.08 -29.85 -19.56
C LEU A 111 10.64 -30.07 -21.01
N GLU A 112 10.89 -31.27 -21.55
CA GLU A 112 10.35 -31.70 -22.85
C GLU A 112 8.81 -31.69 -22.80
N GLY A 113 8.19 -30.96 -23.74
CA GLY A 113 6.73 -30.81 -23.82
C GLY A 113 6.12 -29.67 -23.01
N ARG A 114 6.92 -28.89 -22.23
CA ARG A 114 6.42 -27.65 -21.61
C ARG A 114 6.56 -26.47 -22.54
N ASP A 115 5.54 -25.59 -22.50
CA ASP A 115 5.58 -24.35 -23.28
C ASP A 115 6.74 -23.44 -22.78
N ARG A 116 7.58 -23.03 -23.70
CA ARG A 116 8.69 -22.09 -23.43
C ARG A 116 8.18 -20.74 -22.91
N GLY A 117 7.00 -20.32 -23.39
CA GLY A 117 6.34 -19.10 -22.93
C GLY A 117 6.00 -19.15 -21.45
N ASP A 118 5.45 -20.26 -20.95
CA ASP A 118 5.14 -20.46 -19.54
C ASP A 118 6.39 -20.39 -18.65
N LEU A 119 7.51 -20.96 -19.10
CA LEU A 119 8.78 -20.92 -18.37
C LEU A 119 9.36 -19.52 -18.32
N ILE A 120 9.27 -18.76 -19.41
CA ILE A 120 9.70 -17.35 -19.45
C ILE A 120 8.81 -16.50 -18.54
N SER A 121 7.49 -16.67 -18.59
CA SER A 121 6.55 -15.95 -17.74
C SER A 121 6.83 -16.19 -16.24
N LEU A 122 7.12 -17.45 -15.87
CA LEU A 122 7.48 -17.83 -14.49
C LEU A 122 8.75 -17.11 -14.01
N ILE A 123 9.77 -16.98 -14.88
CA ILE A 123 11.05 -16.35 -14.51
C ILE A 123 10.96 -14.82 -14.50
N THR A 124 10.00 -14.24 -15.24
CA THR A 124 9.81 -12.79 -15.35
C THR A 124 8.63 -12.33 -14.51
N ALA A 125 7.41 -12.42 -15.04
CA ALA A 125 6.23 -11.81 -14.46
C ALA A 125 5.85 -12.36 -13.07
N ASP A 126 5.93 -13.67 -12.85
CA ASP A 126 5.55 -14.26 -11.55
C ASP A 126 6.54 -13.89 -10.45
N ILE A 127 7.83 -13.83 -10.80
CA ILE A 127 8.86 -13.43 -9.82
C ILE A 127 8.77 -11.92 -9.53
N GLU A 128 8.44 -11.07 -10.52
CA GLU A 128 8.24 -9.62 -10.30
C GLU A 128 7.06 -9.32 -9.37
N GLN A 129 6.00 -10.14 -9.37
CA GLN A 129 4.91 -10.00 -8.40
C GLN A 129 5.37 -10.21 -6.95
N LEU A 130 6.41 -11.00 -6.72
CA LEU A 130 7.00 -11.18 -5.38
C LEU A 130 7.74 -9.92 -4.90
N GLU A 131 8.30 -9.12 -5.81
CA GLU A 131 8.89 -7.83 -5.47
C GLU A 131 7.87 -6.91 -4.80
N VAL A 132 6.69 -6.77 -5.44
CA VAL A 132 5.59 -5.96 -4.90
C VAL A 132 5.18 -6.44 -3.50
N PHE A 133 5.11 -7.76 -3.28
CA PHE A 133 4.78 -8.33 -1.98
C PHE A 133 5.80 -7.94 -0.91
N TYR A 134 7.10 -8.06 -1.19
CA TYR A 134 8.14 -7.80 -0.22
C TYR A 134 8.33 -6.29 0.05
N ALA A 135 8.36 -5.47 -1.00
CA ALA A 135 8.58 -4.03 -0.87
C ALA A 135 7.36 -3.29 -0.30
N HIS A 136 6.15 -3.74 -0.64
CA HIS A 136 4.92 -2.96 -0.39
C HIS A 136 3.93 -3.64 0.58
N THR A 137 4.28 -4.81 1.16
CA THR A 137 3.37 -5.48 2.10
C THR A 137 4.01 -5.67 3.47
N ILE A 138 5.17 -6.33 3.57
CA ILE A 138 5.71 -6.73 4.88
C ILE A 138 6.12 -5.51 5.73
N SER A 139 7.05 -4.68 5.22
CA SER A 139 7.52 -3.50 5.96
C SER A 139 6.39 -2.50 6.25
N PRO A 140 5.54 -2.09 5.28
CA PRO A 140 4.44 -1.18 5.56
C PRO A 140 3.44 -1.69 6.59
N VAL A 141 3.11 -2.98 6.58
CA VAL A 141 2.19 -3.57 7.58
C VAL A 141 2.81 -3.52 8.97
N CYS A 142 4.09 -3.90 9.11
CA CYS A 142 4.80 -3.81 10.40
C CYS A 142 4.86 -2.36 10.91
N ILE A 143 5.20 -1.41 10.04
CA ILE A 143 5.23 0.02 10.35
C ILE A 143 3.85 0.50 10.80
N ALA A 144 2.79 0.13 10.07
CA ALA A 144 1.42 0.52 10.40
C ALA A 144 1.01 0.01 11.80
N ILE A 145 1.29 -1.27 12.13
CA ILE A 145 0.97 -1.84 13.44
C ILE A 145 1.72 -1.09 14.55
N LEU A 146 3.01 -0.84 14.38
CA LEU A 146 3.82 -0.13 15.37
C LEU A 146 3.38 1.33 15.54
N CYS A 147 3.07 2.03 14.44
CA CYS A 147 2.58 3.39 14.48
C CYS A 147 1.19 3.49 15.11
N VAL A 148 0.26 2.60 14.75
CA VAL A 148 -1.08 2.54 15.35
C VAL A 148 -0.98 2.30 16.85
N THR A 149 -0.17 1.33 17.26
CA THR A 149 0.04 1.04 18.68
C THR A 149 0.64 2.24 19.41
N GLY A 150 1.72 2.81 18.87
CA GLY A 150 2.39 3.96 19.48
C GLY A 150 1.49 5.18 19.57
N MET A 151 0.73 5.51 18.51
CA MET A 151 -0.20 6.65 18.53
C MET A 151 -1.39 6.42 19.49
N THR A 152 -1.92 5.20 19.53
CA THR A 152 -2.98 4.87 20.50
C THR A 152 -2.48 5.00 21.94
N CYS A 153 -1.28 4.48 22.24
CA CYS A 153 -0.66 4.63 23.56
C CYS A 153 -0.38 6.11 23.90
N PHE A 154 0.11 6.87 22.93
CA PHE A 154 0.37 8.30 23.08
C PHE A 154 -0.93 9.07 23.39
N THR A 155 -2.00 8.85 22.63
CA THR A 155 -3.31 9.47 22.91
C THR A 155 -3.89 9.00 24.25
N ALA A 156 -3.68 7.73 24.62
CA ALA A 156 -4.12 7.18 25.90
C ALA A 156 -3.43 7.82 27.10
N SER A 157 -2.22 8.37 26.94
CA SER A 157 -1.53 9.10 28.02
C SER A 157 -2.21 10.42 28.38
N TYR A 158 -3.00 10.98 27.46
CA TYR A 158 -3.86 12.14 27.75
C TYR A 158 -5.21 11.72 28.31
N HIS A 159 -5.92 10.80 27.62
CA HIS A 159 -7.17 10.22 28.10
C HIS A 159 -7.53 8.96 27.31
N ILE A 160 -8.11 7.96 28.00
CA ILE A 160 -8.44 6.67 27.40
C ILE A 160 -9.56 6.73 26.34
N LEU A 161 -10.56 7.60 26.52
CA LEU A 161 -11.72 7.64 25.60
C LEU A 161 -11.34 8.08 24.18
N PRO A 162 -10.62 9.19 23.93
CA PRO A 162 -10.13 9.52 22.59
C PRO A 162 -9.25 8.43 21.99
N ALA A 163 -8.41 7.76 22.78
CA ALA A 163 -7.57 6.68 22.33
C ALA A 163 -8.38 5.46 21.84
N LEU A 164 -9.47 5.12 22.52
CA LEU A 164 -10.36 4.05 22.07
C LEU A 164 -11.10 4.41 20.77
N VAL A 165 -11.55 5.66 20.61
CA VAL A 165 -12.17 6.15 19.37
C VAL A 165 -11.17 6.11 18.23
N LEU A 166 -9.93 6.57 18.47
CA LEU A 166 -8.85 6.53 17.48
C LEU A 166 -8.52 5.09 17.06
N LEU A 167 -8.39 4.18 18.04
CA LEU A 167 -8.14 2.76 17.78
C LEU A 167 -9.27 2.12 16.93
N ALA A 168 -10.53 2.43 17.27
CA ALA A 168 -11.68 1.96 16.48
C ALA A 168 -11.61 2.46 15.02
N GLY A 169 -11.26 3.72 14.81
CA GLY A 169 -11.02 4.29 13.48
C GLY A 169 -9.92 3.57 12.72
N TYR A 170 -8.78 3.31 13.36
CA TYR A 170 -7.67 2.55 12.76
C TYR A 170 -8.08 1.13 12.38
N LEU A 171 -8.83 0.43 13.23
CA LEU A 171 -9.32 -0.92 12.93
C LEU A 171 -10.35 -0.93 11.79
N LEU A 172 -11.22 0.07 11.73
CA LEU A 172 -12.19 0.21 10.64
C LEU A 172 -11.49 0.45 9.30
N VAL A 173 -10.55 1.39 9.25
CA VAL A 173 -9.85 1.76 8.01
C VAL A 173 -8.78 0.72 7.65
N GLY A 174 -8.03 0.19 8.62
CA GLY A 174 -6.90 -0.70 8.37
C GLY A 174 -7.27 -2.17 8.20
N ILE A 175 -8.40 -2.62 8.73
CA ILE A 175 -8.79 -4.03 8.70
C ILE A 175 -10.18 -4.23 8.08
N ALA A 176 -11.21 -3.59 8.65
CA ALA A 176 -12.59 -3.88 8.24
C ALA A 176 -12.85 -3.48 6.79
N LEU A 177 -12.44 -2.29 6.40
CA LEU A 177 -12.64 -1.78 5.05
C LEU A 177 -11.85 -2.55 3.97
N PRO A 178 -10.55 -2.85 4.12
CA PRO A 178 -9.83 -3.68 3.15
C PRO A 178 -10.42 -5.08 2.99
N VAL A 179 -10.81 -5.73 4.08
CA VAL A 179 -11.45 -7.05 4.03
C VAL A 179 -12.80 -6.99 3.29
N TRP A 180 -13.61 -5.97 3.58
CA TRP A 180 -14.88 -5.76 2.91
C TRP A 180 -14.70 -5.44 1.42
N SER A 181 -13.76 -4.57 1.08
CA SER A 181 -13.44 -4.18 -0.30
C SER A 181 -12.91 -5.37 -1.11
N ALA A 182 -11.99 -6.17 -0.54
CA ALA A 182 -11.44 -7.35 -1.19
C ALA A 182 -12.53 -8.36 -1.55
N ARG A 183 -13.44 -8.67 -0.62
CA ARG A 183 -14.54 -9.61 -0.87
C ARG A 183 -15.48 -9.17 -1.99
N ARG A 184 -15.66 -7.87 -2.18
CA ARG A 184 -16.56 -7.31 -3.21
C ARG A 184 -15.84 -6.98 -4.53
N GLY A 185 -14.55 -6.70 -4.48
CA GLY A 185 -13.74 -6.29 -5.64
C GLY A 185 -13.36 -7.43 -6.58
N ASP A 186 -13.25 -8.64 -6.07
CA ASP A 186 -12.74 -9.82 -6.78
C ASP A 186 -13.45 -10.12 -8.10
N LYS A 187 -14.79 -9.96 -8.16
CA LYS A 187 -15.56 -10.23 -9.38
C LYS A 187 -15.23 -9.23 -10.49
N ALA A 188 -15.26 -7.93 -10.20
CA ALA A 188 -14.96 -6.89 -11.19
C ALA A 188 -13.53 -6.96 -11.70
N ALA A 189 -12.57 -7.28 -10.80
CA ALA A 189 -11.18 -7.45 -11.18
C ALA A 189 -10.96 -8.68 -12.07
N ARG A 190 -11.67 -9.80 -11.82
CA ARG A 190 -11.63 -10.98 -12.70
C ARG A 190 -12.25 -10.69 -14.07
N GLU A 191 -13.41 -10.05 -14.12
CA GLU A 191 -14.07 -9.70 -15.36
C GLU A 191 -13.22 -8.77 -16.23
N TYR A 192 -12.58 -7.77 -15.61
CA TYR A 192 -11.64 -6.88 -16.31
C TYR A 192 -10.43 -7.65 -16.86
N ARG A 193 -9.80 -8.52 -16.05
CA ARG A 193 -8.65 -9.31 -16.52
C ARG A 193 -9.02 -10.25 -17.66
N GLN A 194 -10.22 -10.85 -17.62
CA GLN A 194 -10.72 -11.70 -18.68
C GLN A 194 -10.92 -10.89 -19.97
N ALA A 195 -11.62 -9.76 -19.91
CA ALA A 195 -11.84 -8.89 -21.04
C ALA A 195 -10.51 -8.37 -21.65
N LEU A 196 -9.52 -8.08 -20.81
CA LEU A 196 -8.17 -7.68 -21.25
C LEU A 196 -7.46 -8.83 -21.99
N ALA A 197 -7.54 -10.05 -21.47
CA ALA A 197 -6.95 -11.23 -22.10
C ALA A 197 -7.60 -11.51 -23.45
N ASP A 198 -8.93 -11.45 -23.53
CA ASP A 198 -9.70 -11.66 -24.76
C ASP A 198 -9.37 -10.60 -25.82
N THR A 199 -9.28 -9.32 -25.42
CA THR A 199 -8.87 -8.21 -26.29
C THR A 199 -7.45 -8.40 -26.82
N ASN A 200 -6.51 -8.75 -25.93
CA ASN A 200 -5.12 -8.98 -26.34
C ASN A 200 -4.99 -10.18 -27.29
N SER A 201 -5.72 -11.27 -27.04
CA SER A 201 -5.74 -12.44 -27.92
C SER A 201 -6.27 -12.07 -29.30
N TYR A 202 -7.37 -11.33 -29.37
CA TYR A 202 -7.96 -10.87 -30.63
C TYR A 202 -7.02 -9.95 -31.41
N LEU A 203 -6.31 -9.04 -30.73
CA LEU A 203 -5.30 -8.18 -31.34
C LEU A 203 -4.11 -8.98 -31.88
N LEU A 204 -3.57 -9.93 -31.08
CA LEU A 204 -2.45 -10.78 -31.51
C LEU A 204 -2.81 -11.66 -32.70
N GLU A 205 -4.01 -12.24 -32.74
CA GLU A 205 -4.53 -12.97 -33.89
C GLU A 205 -4.63 -12.06 -35.12
N SER A 206 -5.11 -10.83 -34.95
CA SER A 206 -5.23 -9.85 -36.04
C SER A 206 -3.87 -9.50 -36.62
N LEU A 207 -2.84 -9.33 -35.76
CA LEU A 207 -1.48 -9.03 -36.23
C LEU A 207 -0.82 -10.24 -36.93
N ARG A 208 -1.03 -11.45 -36.37
CA ARG A 208 -0.50 -12.69 -36.98
C ARG A 208 -1.16 -13.00 -38.31
N GLY A 209 -2.47 -12.79 -38.42
CA GLY A 209 -3.26 -13.01 -39.63
C GLY A 209 -3.36 -11.79 -40.55
N LEU A 210 -2.54 -10.74 -40.35
CA LEU A 210 -2.66 -9.47 -41.11
C LEU A 210 -2.61 -9.65 -42.58
N ARG A 211 -1.75 -10.54 -43.10
CA ARG A 211 -1.63 -10.86 -44.52
C ARG A 211 -2.94 -11.40 -45.09
N ASP A 212 -3.58 -12.32 -44.36
CA ASP A 212 -4.85 -12.95 -44.78
C ASP A 212 -5.99 -11.92 -44.73
N ILE A 213 -6.03 -11.10 -43.67
CA ILE A 213 -7.01 -10.01 -43.54
C ILE A 213 -6.94 -9.05 -44.72
N LEU A 214 -5.74 -8.66 -45.14
CA LEU A 214 -5.51 -7.79 -46.31
C LEU A 214 -5.87 -8.50 -47.60
N GLN A 215 -5.47 -9.76 -47.79
CA GLN A 215 -5.73 -10.53 -48.98
C GLN A 215 -7.23 -10.75 -49.23
N TYR A 216 -8.00 -11.03 -48.15
CA TYR A 216 -9.44 -11.22 -48.22
C TYR A 216 -10.24 -9.91 -48.05
N GLN A 217 -9.60 -8.77 -47.98
CA GLN A 217 -10.22 -7.44 -47.83
C GLN A 217 -11.14 -7.33 -46.61
N ASN A 218 -10.82 -8.06 -45.52
CA ASN A 218 -11.64 -8.15 -44.30
C ASN A 218 -11.21 -7.15 -43.20
N THR A 219 -10.57 -6.05 -43.60
CA THR A 219 -10.05 -5.03 -42.68
C THR A 219 -11.13 -4.32 -41.89
N ALA A 220 -12.26 -3.99 -42.52
CA ALA A 220 -13.36 -3.27 -41.89
C ALA A 220 -14.00 -4.10 -40.75
N ALA A 221 -14.36 -5.36 -41.04
CA ALA A 221 -14.95 -6.25 -40.03
C ALA A 221 -13.98 -6.55 -38.88
N ARG A 222 -12.67 -6.64 -39.18
CA ARG A 222 -11.68 -6.85 -38.11
C ARG A 222 -11.48 -5.61 -37.26
N ALA A 223 -11.51 -4.42 -37.84
CA ALA A 223 -11.47 -3.15 -37.11
C ALA A 223 -12.69 -2.96 -36.21
N GLU A 224 -13.90 -3.29 -36.71
CA GLU A 224 -15.14 -3.28 -35.93
C GLU A 224 -15.05 -4.25 -34.75
N GLY A 225 -14.52 -5.46 -34.95
CA GLY A 225 -14.26 -6.42 -33.87
C GLY A 225 -13.31 -5.89 -32.79
N ILE A 226 -12.21 -5.21 -33.20
CA ILE A 226 -11.29 -4.56 -32.24
C ILE A 226 -12.01 -3.49 -31.44
N THR A 227 -12.85 -2.69 -32.09
CA THR A 227 -13.64 -1.64 -31.42
C THR A 227 -14.59 -2.26 -30.40
N ALA A 228 -15.33 -3.31 -30.75
CA ALA A 228 -16.27 -4.00 -29.85
C ALA A 228 -15.56 -4.60 -28.61
N HIS A 229 -14.41 -5.23 -28.81
CA HIS A 229 -13.57 -5.73 -27.70
C HIS A 229 -13.07 -4.58 -26.82
N SER A 230 -12.64 -3.46 -27.40
CA SER A 230 -12.18 -2.28 -26.67
C SER A 230 -13.31 -1.61 -25.87
N GLU A 231 -14.50 -1.53 -26.41
CA GLU A 231 -15.69 -1.02 -25.70
C GLU A 231 -16.04 -1.89 -24.50
N THR A 232 -16.09 -3.22 -24.70
CA THR A 232 -16.34 -4.19 -23.62
C THR A 232 -15.29 -4.07 -22.51
N LEU A 233 -14.00 -3.96 -22.88
CA LEU A 233 -12.90 -3.74 -21.95
C LEU A 233 -13.08 -2.42 -21.19
N GLY A 234 -13.46 -1.34 -21.89
CA GLY A 234 -13.72 -0.03 -21.30
C GLY A 234 -14.84 -0.05 -20.26
N GLU A 235 -15.95 -0.77 -20.52
CA GLU A 235 -17.03 -0.94 -19.54
C GLU A 235 -16.57 -1.68 -18.28
N LYS A 236 -15.80 -2.76 -18.45
CA LYS A 236 -15.24 -3.52 -17.30
C LYS A 236 -14.24 -2.69 -16.52
N GLN A 237 -13.40 -1.91 -17.21
CA GLN A 237 -12.47 -0.97 -16.58
C GLN A 237 -13.21 0.10 -15.78
N LYS A 238 -14.26 0.69 -16.35
CA LYS A 238 -15.09 1.68 -15.67
C LYS A 238 -15.72 1.12 -14.39
N ALA A 239 -16.27 -0.09 -14.45
CA ALA A 239 -16.85 -0.76 -13.27
C ALA A 239 -15.80 -1.00 -12.18
N LEU A 240 -14.56 -1.41 -12.54
CA LEU A 240 -13.45 -1.59 -11.62
C LEU A 240 -13.03 -0.25 -10.99
N LYS A 241 -12.82 0.78 -11.81
CA LYS A 241 -12.41 2.12 -11.37
C LYS A 241 -13.45 2.80 -10.49
N TYR A 242 -14.74 2.61 -10.77
CA TYR A 242 -15.81 3.10 -9.90
C TYR A 242 -15.72 2.49 -8.49
N ARG A 243 -15.46 1.18 -8.38
CA ARG A 243 -15.30 0.50 -7.09
C ARG A 243 -14.05 0.95 -6.34
N GLU A 244 -12.93 1.12 -7.05
CA GLU A 244 -11.71 1.69 -6.47
C GLU A 244 -11.98 3.09 -5.91
N GLY A 245 -12.61 3.97 -6.71
CA GLY A 245 -12.98 5.31 -6.30
C GLY A 245 -13.93 5.34 -5.11
N LEU A 246 -14.92 4.44 -5.07
CA LEU A 246 -15.84 4.31 -3.93
C LEU A 246 -15.08 3.87 -2.65
N THR A 247 -14.14 2.94 -2.77
CA THR A 247 -13.30 2.52 -1.63
C THR A 247 -12.48 3.68 -1.09
N VAL A 248 -11.85 4.47 -1.97
CA VAL A 248 -11.10 5.68 -1.58
C VAL A 248 -12.01 6.71 -0.92
N ALA A 249 -13.20 6.96 -1.47
CA ALA A 249 -14.17 7.88 -0.88
C ALA A 249 -14.62 7.45 0.52
N ILE A 250 -14.94 6.17 0.71
CA ILE A 250 -15.30 5.61 2.02
C ILE A 250 -14.12 5.73 2.99
N THR A 251 -12.90 5.42 2.55
CA THR A 251 -11.69 5.56 3.37
C THR A 251 -11.54 6.98 3.90
N ASN A 252 -11.56 7.97 3.00
CA ASN A 252 -11.40 9.38 3.37
C ASN A 252 -12.53 9.85 4.29
N THR A 253 -13.76 9.42 4.03
CA THR A 253 -14.91 9.72 4.88
C THR A 253 -14.74 9.14 6.28
N LEU A 254 -14.32 7.88 6.42
CA LEU A 254 -14.06 7.24 7.71
C LEU A 254 -12.94 7.92 8.49
N ILE A 255 -11.86 8.33 7.79
CA ILE A 255 -10.76 9.08 8.41
C ILE A 255 -11.30 10.41 8.96
N LEU A 256 -12.06 11.16 8.15
CA LEU A 256 -12.64 12.45 8.58
C LEU A 256 -13.59 12.28 9.78
N PHE A 257 -14.46 11.27 9.73
CA PHE A 257 -15.35 10.96 10.86
C PHE A 257 -14.56 10.58 12.12
N THR A 258 -13.48 9.82 11.99
CA THR A 258 -12.62 9.46 13.11
C THR A 258 -12.00 10.71 13.74
N VAL A 259 -11.46 11.62 12.91
CA VAL A 259 -10.87 12.90 13.39
C VAL A 259 -11.93 13.74 14.11
N ILE A 260 -13.12 13.91 13.52
CA ILE A 260 -14.21 14.67 14.12
C ILE A 260 -14.67 14.03 15.44
N ALA A 261 -14.77 12.70 15.48
CA ALA A 261 -15.18 11.98 16.70
C ALA A 261 -14.15 12.12 17.82
N VAL A 262 -12.85 11.97 17.51
CA VAL A 262 -11.76 12.18 18.48
C VAL A 262 -11.80 13.61 19.01
N LEU A 263 -11.88 14.61 18.11
CA LEU A 263 -11.97 16.01 18.49
C LEU A 263 -13.21 16.30 19.36
N GLY A 264 -14.37 15.77 18.98
CA GLY A 264 -15.63 15.95 19.73
C GLY A 264 -15.55 15.38 21.14
N VAL A 265 -15.00 14.16 21.29
CA VAL A 265 -14.79 13.52 22.59
C VAL A 265 -13.77 14.31 23.42
N SER A 266 -12.65 14.73 22.81
CA SER A 266 -11.61 15.51 23.51
C SER A 266 -12.15 16.87 23.98
N LEU A 267 -12.96 17.55 23.16
CA LEU A 267 -13.59 18.82 23.50
C LEU A 267 -14.62 18.66 24.67
N GLN A 268 -15.39 17.56 24.66
CA GLN A 268 -16.30 17.25 25.76
C GLN A 268 -15.56 17.03 27.08
N LEU A 269 -14.44 16.28 27.04
CA LEU A 269 -13.59 16.04 28.21
C LEU A 269 -12.95 17.33 28.73
N TYR A 270 -12.50 18.21 27.81
CA TYR A 270 -12.00 19.53 28.16
C TYR A 270 -13.07 20.37 28.88
N ARG A 271 -14.30 20.44 28.36
CA ARG A 271 -15.42 21.15 28.99
C ARG A 271 -15.76 20.61 30.36
N ASN A 272 -15.57 19.31 30.59
CA ASN A 272 -15.79 18.65 31.87
C ASN A 272 -14.59 18.80 32.83
N GLY A 273 -13.52 19.50 32.45
CA GLY A 273 -12.31 19.68 33.27
C GLY A 273 -11.45 18.41 33.42
N GLN A 274 -11.67 17.40 32.57
CA GLN A 274 -10.97 16.11 32.63
C GLN A 274 -9.73 16.04 31.73
N MET A 275 -9.53 17.05 30.88
CA MET A 275 -8.42 17.16 29.93
C MET A 275 -8.01 18.61 29.75
N GLY A 276 -6.71 18.87 29.58
CA GLY A 276 -6.19 20.20 29.24
C GLY A 276 -6.43 20.56 27.75
N VAL A 277 -6.28 21.83 27.41
CA VAL A 277 -6.45 22.33 26.03
C VAL A 277 -5.42 21.72 25.08
N GLU A 278 -4.22 21.43 25.55
CA GLU A 278 -3.17 20.73 24.82
C GLU A 278 -3.63 19.34 24.36
N GLY A 279 -4.35 18.61 25.19
CA GLY A 279 -4.89 17.29 24.85
C GLY A 279 -6.01 17.31 23.81
N VAL A 280 -6.65 18.45 23.59
CA VAL A 280 -7.66 18.61 22.52
C VAL A 280 -6.99 18.85 21.17
N LEU A 281 -5.82 19.51 21.15
CA LEU A 281 -5.10 19.89 19.93
C LEU A 281 -4.14 18.81 19.42
N ILE A 282 -3.75 17.90 20.26
CA ILE A 282 -2.89 16.75 19.95
C ILE A 282 -3.75 15.58 19.47
#